data_70442de52d7f88b281cddac34a275d0d
#
_entry.id   70442de52d7f88b281cddac34a275d0d
#
_cell.length_a   1.000
_cell.length_b   1.000
_cell.length_c   1.000
_cell.angle_alpha   90.00
_cell.angle_beta   90.00
_cell.angle_gamma   90.00
#
_symmetry.space_group_name_H-M   'P 1'
#
loop_
_entity.id
_entity.type
_entity.pdbx_description
1 polymer ?
#
loop_
_entity_poly.entity_id
_entity_poly.type
_entity_poly.pdbx_seq_one_letter_code
_entity_poly.pdbx_strand_id
1 'polypeptide(L)' 'MPRDYAHIVQDIHEFINKIQDKEIRFICSGIILDGKTIKSIAEEYKMDPRTVKKKVQKALEELYRQIQQ' A
#
# COMPACT_ATOMS: atom_id res chain seq x y z
N MET A 1 -2.00 -6.60 -24.87
CA MET A 1 -0.57 -6.34 -24.64
C MET A 1 -0.26 -6.28 -23.17
N PRO A 2 0.77 -6.96 -22.70
CA PRO A 2 1.14 -6.81 -21.30
C PRO A 2 1.62 -5.37 -21.04
N ARG A 3 1.21 -4.82 -19.91
CA ARG A 3 1.67 -3.50 -19.50
C ARG A 3 3.14 -3.58 -19.16
N ASP A 4 3.88 -2.56 -19.54
CA ASP A 4 5.26 -2.52 -19.18
C ASP A 4 5.41 -2.24 -17.66
N TYR A 5 6.55 -2.61 -17.10
CA TYR A 5 6.78 -2.52 -15.66
C TYR A 5 6.67 -1.07 -15.16
N ALA A 6 7.11 -0.12 -15.96
CA ALA A 6 7.04 1.30 -15.58
C ALA A 6 5.60 1.78 -15.39
N HIS A 7 4.66 1.32 -16.22
CA HIS A 7 3.25 1.66 -16.06
C HIS A 7 2.66 1.06 -14.80
N ILE A 8 3.04 -0.17 -14.44
CA ILE A 8 2.56 -0.81 -13.22
C ILE A 8 3.04 -0.03 -11.98
N VAL A 9 4.30 0.36 -11.95
CA VAL A 9 4.86 1.14 -10.85
C VAL A 9 4.15 2.50 -10.74
N GLN A 10 3.92 3.16 -11.86
CA GLN A 10 3.20 4.43 -11.89
C GLN A 10 1.77 4.29 -11.35
N ASP A 11 1.07 3.23 -11.73
CA ASP A 11 -0.29 2.96 -11.25
C ASP A 11 -0.30 2.78 -9.73
N ILE A 12 0.68 2.09 -9.17
CA ILE A 12 0.81 1.89 -7.72
C ILE A 12 1.01 3.23 -7.01
N HIS A 13 1.91 4.07 -7.52
CA HIS A 13 2.15 5.41 -6.96
C HIS A 13 0.88 6.26 -6.99
N GLU A 14 0.17 6.27 -8.11
CA GLU A 14 -1.07 7.03 -8.24
C GLU A 14 -2.13 6.54 -7.27
N PHE A 15 -2.26 5.21 -7.13
CA PHE A 15 -3.21 4.63 -6.20
C PHE A 15 -2.91 5.08 -4.76
N ILE A 16 -1.65 4.97 -4.34
CA ILE A 16 -1.25 5.37 -2.98
C ILE A 16 -1.54 6.84 -2.74
N ASN A 17 -1.26 7.70 -3.71
CA ASN A 17 -1.51 9.13 -3.59
C ASN A 17 -2.99 9.48 -3.48
N LYS A 18 -3.88 8.62 -3.98
CA LYS A 18 -5.33 8.81 -3.90
C LYS A 18 -5.94 8.32 -2.60
N ILE A 19 -5.20 7.59 -1.79
CA ILE A 19 -5.69 7.11 -0.50
C ILE A 19 -5.97 8.33 0.39
N GLN A 20 -7.22 8.49 0.80
CA GLN A 20 -7.62 9.65 1.60
C GLN A 20 -7.13 9.58 3.04
N ASP A 21 -7.11 8.38 3.61
CA ASP A 21 -6.62 8.18 4.96
C ASP A 21 -5.10 8.31 4.98
N LYS A 22 -4.62 9.32 5.67
CA LYS A 22 -3.20 9.64 5.75
C LYS A 22 -2.38 8.50 6.37
N GLU A 23 -2.91 7.87 7.41
CA GLU A 23 -2.25 6.76 8.08
C GLU A 23 -2.09 5.56 7.14
N ILE A 24 -3.17 5.17 6.46
CA ILE A 24 -3.13 4.07 5.50
C ILE A 24 -2.18 4.39 4.36
N ARG A 25 -2.18 5.63 3.88
CA ARG A 25 -1.28 6.06 2.81
C ARG A 25 0.19 5.91 3.22
N PHE A 26 0.56 6.35 4.41
CA PHE A 26 1.93 6.21 4.90
C PHE A 26 2.33 4.75 5.10
N ILE A 27 1.43 3.94 5.64
CA ILE A 27 1.69 2.51 5.85
C ILE A 27 1.92 1.82 4.51
N CYS A 28 1.04 2.03 3.54
CA CYS A 28 1.17 1.41 2.23
C CYS A 28 2.41 1.89 1.49
N SER A 29 2.72 3.17 1.56
CA SER A 29 3.92 3.72 0.97
C SER A 29 5.18 3.08 1.57
N GLY A 30 5.22 2.94 2.88
CA GLY A 30 6.36 2.31 3.55
C GLY A 30 6.57 0.85 3.13
N ILE A 31 5.50 0.09 3.04
CA ILE A 31 5.59 -1.33 2.72
C ILE A 31 5.83 -1.56 1.23
N ILE A 32 5.08 -0.87 0.37
CA ILE A 32 5.11 -1.14 -1.07
C ILE A 32 6.30 -0.44 -1.75
N LEU A 33 6.55 0.82 -1.42
CA LEU A 33 7.56 1.63 -2.10
C LEU A 33 8.92 1.56 -1.42
N ASP A 34 8.96 1.55 -0.08
CA ASP A 34 10.22 1.58 0.68
C ASP A 34 10.70 0.19 1.11
N GLY A 35 9.88 -0.83 0.90
CA GLY A 35 10.25 -2.20 1.27
C GLY A 35 10.29 -2.49 2.76
N LYS A 36 9.61 -1.68 3.57
CA LYS A 36 9.53 -1.89 5.01
C LYS A 36 8.65 -3.10 5.34
N THR A 37 8.92 -3.73 6.49
CA THR A 37 8.10 -4.85 6.96
C THR A 37 6.94 -4.36 7.80
N ILE A 38 5.91 -5.21 7.93
CA ILE A 38 4.77 -4.93 8.81
C ILE A 38 5.24 -4.68 10.24
N LYS A 39 6.19 -5.49 10.71
CA LYS A 39 6.74 -5.35 12.06
C LYS A 39 7.42 -3.99 12.24
N SER A 40 8.22 -3.58 11.26
CA SER A 40 8.91 -2.29 11.30
C SER A 40 7.92 -1.12 11.35
N ILE A 41 6.89 -1.16 10.51
CA ILE A 41 5.84 -0.13 10.50
C ILE A 41 5.09 -0.10 11.83
N ALA A 42 4.75 -1.27 12.36
CA ALA A 42 4.04 -1.36 13.65
C ALA A 42 4.84 -0.73 14.78
N GLU A 43 6.15 -0.96 14.81
CA GLU A 43 7.04 -0.36 15.81
C GLU A 43 7.13 1.16 15.62
N GLU A 44 7.29 1.61 14.38
CA GLU A 44 7.42 3.03 14.05
C GLU A 44 6.18 3.83 14.45
N TYR A 45 5.00 3.30 14.19
CA TYR A 45 3.73 3.98 14.48
C TYR A 45 3.10 3.55 15.80
N LYS A 46 3.76 2.69 16.56
CA LYS A 46 3.27 2.17 17.86
C LYS A 46 1.90 1.53 17.71
N MET A 47 1.76 0.69 16.71
CA MET A 47 0.53 -0.03 16.40
C MET A 47 0.73 -1.53 16.56
N ASP A 48 -0.39 -2.24 16.74
CA ASP A 48 -0.36 -3.70 16.73
C ASP A 48 -0.08 -4.18 15.29
N PRO A 49 0.86 -5.12 15.09
CA PRO A 49 1.13 -5.64 13.74
C PRO A 49 -0.09 -6.21 13.03
N ARG A 50 -1.04 -6.77 13.77
CA ARG A 50 -2.28 -7.28 13.19
C ARG A 50 -3.13 -6.16 12.59
N THR A 51 -3.16 -5.02 13.28
CA THR A 51 -3.88 -3.84 12.78
C THR A 51 -3.24 -3.32 11.52
N VAL A 52 -1.90 -3.23 11.49
CA VAL A 52 -1.15 -2.81 10.28
C VAL A 52 -1.46 -3.76 9.12
N LYS A 53 -1.41 -5.05 9.37
CA LYS A 53 -1.68 -6.07 8.35
C LYS A 53 -3.09 -5.92 7.77
N LYS A 54 -4.10 -5.71 8.62
CA LYS A 54 -5.48 -5.52 8.16
C LYS A 54 -5.63 -4.29 7.28
N LYS A 55 -4.98 -3.19 7.66
CA LYS A 55 -5.03 -1.95 6.89
C LYS A 55 -4.37 -2.11 5.52
N VAL A 56 -3.24 -2.78 5.47
CA VAL A 56 -2.54 -3.06 4.22
C VAL A 56 -3.38 -3.97 3.33
N GLN A 57 -3.95 -5.02 3.89
CA GLN A 57 -4.78 -5.95 3.12
C GLN A 57 -5.98 -5.26 2.51
N LYS A 58 -6.65 -4.38 3.27
CA LYS A 58 -7.78 -3.64 2.77
C LYS A 58 -7.38 -2.72 1.61
N ALA A 59 -6.25 -2.04 1.73
CA ALA A 59 -5.75 -1.18 0.67
C ALA A 59 -5.37 -1.99 -0.58
N LEU A 60 -4.75 -3.15 -0.41
CA LEU A 60 -4.40 -4.01 -1.53
C LEU A 60 -5.63 -4.56 -2.25
N GLU A 61 -6.69 -4.88 -1.52
CA GLU A 61 -7.95 -5.29 -2.12
C GLU A 61 -8.54 -4.20 -3.01
N GLU A 62 -8.49 -2.95 -2.56
CA GLU A 62 -8.93 -1.82 -3.36
C GLU A 62 -8.10 -1.66 -4.63
N LEU A 63 -6.77 -1.76 -4.50
CA LEU A 63 -5.87 -1.69 -5.64
C LEU A 63 -6.17 -2.81 -6.64
N TYR A 64 -6.37 -4.02 -6.15
CA TYR A 64 -6.65 -5.18 -6.99
C TYR A 64 -7.93 -4.98 -7.79
N ARG A 65 -8.98 -4.45 -7.17
CA ARG A 65 -10.22 -4.15 -7.88
C ARG A 65 -10.01 -3.14 -9.00
N GLN A 66 -9.21 -2.11 -8.74
CA GLN A 66 -8.96 -1.07 -9.73
C GLN A 66 -8.17 -1.60 -10.93
N ILE A 67 -7.22 -2.48 -10.68
CA ILE A 67 -6.40 -3.06 -11.74
C ILE A 67 -7.23 -3.98 -12.64
N GLN A 68 -8.24 -4.63 -12.10
CA GLN A 68 -9.08 -5.57 -12.85
C GLN A 68 -10.15 -4.92 -13.72
N GLN A 69 -10.36 -3.65 -13.59
CA GLN A 69 -11.36 -2.95 -14.41
C GLN A 69 -10.85 -2.60 -15.80
#